data_fbc13cbf9e7021ac2ca49e8f1c22f415
#
_entry.id   fbc13cbf9e7021ac2ca49e8f1c22f415
#
_cell.length_a   1.000
_cell.length_b   1.000
_cell.length_c   1.000
_cell.angle_alpha   90.00
_cell.angle_beta   90.00
_cell.angle_gamma   90.00
#
_symmetry.space_group_name_H-M   'P 1'
#
loop_
_entity.id
_entity.type
_entity.pdbx_description
1 polymer ?
#
loop_
_entity_poly.entity_id
_entity_poly.type
_entity_poly.pdbx_seq_one_letter_code
_entity_poly.pdbx_strand_id
1 'polypeptide(L)'
;MRSTFGARVFLDLDIRHEPEGRRFVARIDGMESVLVYAPIGGGAVDFISTYVPPPARGRDVGEALVLEALEWARAEGLTVIPSCWFVGTVVRRHPQYAPLLG
;
A
#
# COMPACT_ATOMS: atom_id res chain seq x y z
N MET A 1 -8.61 -12.14 -1.96
CA MET A 1 -7.31 -12.81 -2.06
C MET A 1 -6.38 -12.35 -0.96
N ARG A 2 -5.67 -13.26 -0.38
CA ARG A 2 -4.75 -12.94 0.70
C ARG A 2 -3.44 -12.39 0.17
N SER A 3 -2.91 -11.41 0.86
CA SER A 3 -1.60 -10.87 0.51
C SER A 3 -0.50 -11.86 0.86
N THR A 4 0.36 -12.21 -0.09
CA THR A 4 1.49 -13.07 0.19
C THR A 4 2.54 -12.35 1.02
N PHE A 5 2.64 -11.03 0.85
CA PHE A 5 3.60 -10.24 1.62
C PHE A 5 3.26 -10.26 3.09
N GLY A 6 1.97 -10.27 3.43
CA GLY A 6 1.52 -10.23 4.81
C GLY A 6 1.50 -11.56 5.53
N ALA A 7 1.88 -12.65 4.85
CA ALA A 7 1.65 -13.99 5.39
C ALA A 7 2.27 -14.21 6.76
N ARG A 8 3.41 -13.57 7.06
CA ARG A 8 4.08 -13.76 8.35
C ARG A 8 3.62 -12.80 9.43
N VAL A 9 3.26 -11.56 9.03
CA VAL A 9 2.99 -10.47 9.98
C VAL A 9 1.54 -10.07 9.95
N PHE A 10 0.90 -10.13 8.78
CA PHE A 10 -0.45 -9.62 8.56
C PHE A 10 -1.39 -10.75 8.15
N LEU A 11 -1.30 -11.88 8.83
CA LEU A 11 -2.02 -13.10 8.47
C LEU A 11 -3.51 -12.90 8.25
N ASP A 12 -4.14 -12.08 9.08
CA ASP A 12 -5.59 -11.97 9.08
C ASP A 12 -6.10 -10.84 8.22
N LEU A 13 -5.22 -10.15 7.50
CA LEU A 13 -5.63 -9.06 6.63
C LEU A 13 -6.00 -9.58 5.26
N ASP A 14 -7.17 -9.15 4.79
CA ASP A 14 -7.62 -9.40 3.43
C ASP A 14 -7.35 -8.13 2.64
N ILE A 15 -6.28 -8.14 1.87
CA ILE A 15 -5.89 -6.98 1.06
C ILE A 15 -6.18 -7.29 -0.39
N ARG A 16 -6.90 -6.40 -1.05
CA ARG A 16 -7.28 -6.55 -2.44
C ARG A 16 -6.82 -5.34 -3.24
N HIS A 17 -6.31 -5.61 -4.42
CA HIS A 17 -6.02 -4.57 -5.39
C HIS A 17 -7.24 -4.39 -6.27
N GLU A 18 -7.74 -3.17 -6.36
CA GLU A 18 -8.87 -2.82 -7.20
C GLU A 18 -8.42 -1.83 -8.26
N PRO A 19 -7.86 -2.32 -9.37
CA PRO A 19 -7.25 -1.43 -10.38
C PRO A 19 -8.22 -0.44 -10.98
N GLU A 20 -9.48 -0.83 -11.16
CA GLU A 20 -10.47 0.07 -11.74
C GLU A 20 -10.76 1.24 -10.82
N GLY A 21 -10.67 1.02 -9.51
CA GLY A 21 -10.82 2.09 -8.54
C GLY A 21 -9.50 2.75 -8.18
N ARG A 22 -8.38 2.26 -8.73
CA ARG A 22 -7.04 2.78 -8.47
C ARG A 22 -6.74 2.78 -6.99
N ARG A 23 -6.95 1.63 -6.33
CA ARG A 23 -6.79 1.55 -4.89
C ARG A 23 -6.47 0.13 -4.45
N PHE A 24 -5.85 0.06 -3.27
CA PHE A 24 -5.71 -1.17 -2.50
C PHE A 24 -6.61 -1.04 -1.29
N VAL A 25 -7.33 -2.11 -0.95
CA VAL A 25 -8.30 -2.10 0.13
C VAL A 25 -7.97 -3.23 1.09
N ALA A 26 -7.91 -2.92 2.38
CA ALA A 26 -7.75 -3.91 3.43
C ALA A 26 -9.03 -3.96 4.25
N ARG A 27 -9.58 -5.15 4.45
CA ARG A 27 -10.75 -5.32 5.30
C ARG A 27 -10.34 -5.96 6.61
N ILE A 28 -10.78 -5.35 7.70
CA ILE A 28 -10.58 -5.88 9.03
C ILE A 28 -11.78 -5.52 9.89
N ASP A 29 -12.40 -6.52 10.51
CA ASP A 29 -13.56 -6.33 11.39
C ASP A 29 -14.67 -5.52 10.70
N GLY A 30 -14.92 -5.78 9.42
CA GLY A 30 -15.95 -5.09 8.66
C GLY A 30 -15.59 -3.68 8.25
N MET A 31 -14.41 -3.19 8.59
CA MET A 31 -13.95 -1.84 8.21
C MET A 31 -13.02 -1.93 7.02
N GLU A 32 -13.03 -0.88 6.18
CA GLU A 32 -12.14 -0.79 5.04
C GLU A 32 -11.09 0.28 5.25
N SER A 33 -9.84 -0.10 5.06
CA SER A 33 -8.72 0.83 4.95
C SER A 33 -8.30 0.87 3.50
N VAL A 34 -7.84 2.03 3.02
CA VAL A 34 -7.65 2.24 1.59
C VAL A 34 -6.37 3.00 1.32
N LEU A 35 -5.61 2.53 0.33
CA LEU A 35 -4.52 3.30 -0.27
C LEU A 35 -4.95 3.64 -1.69
N VAL A 36 -4.97 4.94 -2.01
CA VAL A 36 -5.38 5.44 -3.33
C VAL A 36 -4.15 5.84 -4.11
N TYR A 37 -4.13 5.49 -5.39
CA TYR A 37 -3.01 5.84 -6.26
C TYR A 37 -3.52 6.38 -7.60
N ALA A 38 -2.60 6.98 -8.36
CA ALA A 38 -2.91 7.43 -9.72
C ALA A 38 -1.72 7.14 -10.62
N PRO A 39 -1.92 6.47 -11.76
CA PRO A 39 -0.88 6.37 -12.78
C PRO A 39 -0.64 7.77 -13.34
N ILE A 40 0.64 8.12 -13.50
CA ILE A 40 0.98 9.46 -14.00
C ILE A 40 1.80 9.42 -15.29
N GLY A 41 1.85 8.26 -15.95
CA GLY A 41 2.58 8.13 -17.19
C GLY A 41 4.07 7.90 -16.97
N GLY A 42 4.77 7.58 -18.05
CA GLY A 42 6.21 7.38 -17.97
C GLY A 42 6.65 6.24 -17.08
N GLY A 43 5.78 5.27 -16.81
CA GLY A 43 6.12 4.17 -15.93
C GLY A 43 6.12 4.54 -14.46
N ALA A 44 5.36 5.57 -14.09
CA ALA A 44 5.30 6.03 -12.70
C ALA A 44 3.89 5.98 -12.16
N VAL A 45 3.77 5.85 -10.84
CA VAL A 45 2.49 5.85 -10.14
C VAL A 45 2.63 6.70 -8.88
N ASP A 46 1.62 7.50 -8.62
CA ASP A 46 1.60 8.38 -7.44
C ASP A 46 0.76 7.72 -6.36
N PHE A 47 1.38 7.45 -5.21
CA PHE A 47 0.66 6.95 -4.04
C PHE A 47 0.15 8.18 -3.29
N ILE A 48 -1.16 8.44 -3.42
CA ILE A 48 -1.74 9.74 -3.07
C ILE A 48 -2.10 9.81 -1.58
N SER A 49 -2.80 8.82 -1.07
CA SER A 49 -3.27 8.87 0.32
C SER A 49 -3.52 7.48 0.86
N THR A 50 -3.44 7.36 2.18
CA THR A 50 -3.74 6.13 2.90
C THR A 50 -4.68 6.49 4.03
N TYR A 51 -5.83 5.80 4.10
CA TYR A 51 -6.79 6.03 5.16
C TYR A 51 -7.06 4.74 5.93
N VAL A 52 -6.99 4.83 7.25
CA VAL A 52 -7.32 3.74 8.16
C VAL A 52 -8.35 4.26 9.13
N PRO A 53 -9.54 3.63 9.22
CA PRO A 53 -10.56 4.06 10.18
C PRO A 53 -10.02 4.04 11.61
N PRO A 54 -10.44 4.97 12.47
CA PRO A 54 -9.88 5.06 13.82
C PRO A 54 -9.88 3.75 14.62
N PRO A 55 -10.94 2.94 14.60
CA PRO A 55 -10.90 1.69 15.38
C PRO A 55 -9.87 0.69 14.87
N ALA A 56 -9.43 0.81 13.62
CA ALA A 56 -8.45 -0.10 13.04
C ALA A 56 -7.02 0.42 13.17
N ARG A 57 -6.83 1.64 13.66
CA ARG A 57 -5.50 2.24 13.79
C ARG A 57 -4.71 1.52 14.87
N GLY A 58 -3.38 1.52 14.70
CA GLY A 58 -2.50 0.86 15.65
C GLY A 58 -2.38 -0.64 15.43
N ARG A 59 -2.93 -1.16 14.34
CA ARG A 59 -2.89 -2.59 14.02
C ARG A 59 -2.06 -2.86 12.76
N ASP A 60 -1.24 -1.91 12.36
CA ASP A 60 -0.33 -2.01 11.21
C ASP A 60 -1.04 -2.21 9.88
N VAL A 61 -2.32 -1.83 9.80
CA VAL A 61 -3.09 -2.02 8.57
C VAL A 61 -2.58 -1.10 7.47
N GLY A 62 -2.31 0.16 7.82
CA GLY A 62 -1.79 1.12 6.82
C GLY A 62 -0.45 0.68 6.28
N GLU A 63 0.42 0.20 7.16
CA GLU A 63 1.73 -0.28 6.73
C GLU A 63 1.57 -1.47 5.77
N ALA A 64 0.67 -2.40 6.09
CA ALA A 64 0.42 -3.55 5.24
C ALA A 64 -0.06 -3.13 3.85
N LEU A 65 -0.96 -2.14 3.79
CA LEU A 65 -1.43 -1.62 2.51
C LEU A 65 -0.29 -1.05 1.67
N VAL A 66 0.56 -0.24 2.31
CA VAL A 66 1.67 0.39 1.59
C VAL A 66 2.64 -0.67 1.10
N LEU A 67 2.96 -1.66 1.94
CA LEU A 67 3.89 -2.71 1.54
C LEU A 67 3.34 -3.53 0.38
N GLU A 68 2.05 -3.84 0.41
CA GLU A 68 1.43 -4.58 -0.69
C GLU A 68 1.48 -3.77 -1.98
N ALA A 69 1.20 -2.48 -1.89
CA ALA A 69 1.24 -1.61 -3.07
C ALA A 69 2.66 -1.44 -3.61
N LEU A 70 3.65 -1.37 -2.73
CA LEU A 70 5.04 -1.29 -3.15
C LEU A 70 5.48 -2.58 -3.87
N GLU A 71 5.05 -3.74 -3.37
CA GLU A 71 5.35 -4.99 -4.05
C GLU A 71 4.72 -5.04 -5.44
N TRP A 72 3.50 -4.56 -5.55
CA TRP A 72 2.85 -4.46 -6.85
C TRP A 72 3.63 -3.57 -7.80
N ALA A 73 4.03 -2.39 -7.33
CA ALA A 73 4.77 -1.45 -8.16
C ALA A 73 6.10 -2.05 -8.60
N ARG A 74 6.77 -2.77 -7.70
CA ARG A 74 8.03 -3.41 -8.05
C ARG A 74 7.82 -4.46 -9.13
N ALA A 75 6.79 -5.29 -8.97
CA ALA A 75 6.51 -6.35 -9.94
C ALA A 75 6.17 -5.78 -11.32
N GLU A 76 5.53 -4.60 -11.34
CA GLU A 76 5.13 -3.95 -12.58
C GLU A 76 6.23 -3.04 -13.15
N GLY A 77 7.35 -2.92 -12.48
CA GLY A 77 8.43 -2.06 -12.94
C GLY A 77 8.11 -0.58 -12.86
N LEU A 78 7.28 -0.17 -11.91
CA LEU A 78 6.84 1.22 -11.78
C LEU A 78 7.70 1.98 -10.79
N THR A 79 7.91 3.28 -11.09
CA THR A 79 8.48 4.22 -10.15
C THR A 79 7.36 4.78 -9.29
N VAL A 80 7.59 4.89 -7.99
CA VAL A 80 6.58 5.36 -7.06
C VAL A 80 6.88 6.79 -6.62
N ILE A 81 5.87 7.67 -6.76
CA ILE A 81 5.92 9.02 -6.23
C ILE A 81 5.18 9.00 -4.90
N PRO A 82 5.87 9.25 -3.78
CA PRO A 82 5.26 9.10 -2.46
C PRO A 82 4.62 10.41 -2.00
N SER A 83 3.54 10.83 -2.67
CA SER A 83 2.84 12.05 -2.27
C SER A 83 2.25 11.92 -0.87
N CYS A 84 1.80 10.73 -0.51
CA CYS A 84 1.36 10.44 0.85
C CYS A 84 2.58 10.33 1.77
N TRP A 85 2.63 11.17 2.82
CA TRP A 85 3.78 11.17 3.73
C TRP A 85 4.00 9.82 4.39
N PHE A 86 2.91 9.08 4.61
CA PHE A 86 2.99 7.79 5.29
C PHE A 86 3.78 6.77 4.46
N VAL A 87 3.69 6.87 3.13
CA VAL A 87 4.46 5.98 2.25
C VAL A 87 5.95 6.15 2.49
N GLY A 88 6.42 7.39 2.60
CA GLY A 88 7.82 7.64 2.91
C GLY A 88 8.24 7.07 4.26
N THR A 89 7.34 7.17 5.25
CA THR A 89 7.60 6.60 6.57
C THR A 89 7.77 5.09 6.49
N VAL A 90 6.90 4.41 5.74
CA VAL A 90 7.00 2.95 5.59
C VAL A 90 8.30 2.57 4.88
N VAL A 91 8.67 3.31 3.83
CA VAL A 91 9.91 3.00 3.09
C VAL A 91 11.13 3.18 3.99
N ARG A 92 11.12 4.16 4.89
CA ARG A 92 12.23 4.32 5.83
C ARG A 92 12.38 3.10 6.75
N ARG A 93 11.28 2.44 7.09
CA ARG A 93 11.31 1.21 7.89
C ARG A 93 11.67 -0.01 7.06
N HIS A 94 11.49 0.06 5.75
CA HIS A 94 11.73 -1.04 4.82
C HIS A 94 12.57 -0.53 3.65
N PRO A 95 13.87 -0.26 3.91
CA PRO A 95 14.70 0.43 2.91
C PRO A 95 14.92 -0.34 1.62
N GLN A 96 14.56 -1.62 1.57
CA GLN A 96 14.65 -2.38 0.32
C GLN A 96 13.74 -1.80 -0.77
N TYR A 97 12.76 -0.96 -0.39
CA TYR A 97 11.87 -0.33 -1.36
C TYR A 97 12.34 1.07 -1.79
N ALA A 98 13.39 1.59 -1.16
CA ALA A 98 13.87 2.93 -1.51
C ALA A 98 14.17 3.10 -3.00
N PRO A 99 14.74 2.09 -3.70
CA PRO A 99 15.00 2.25 -5.14
C PRO A 99 13.76 2.49 -5.98
N LEU A 100 12.57 2.19 -5.48
CA LEU A 100 11.33 2.42 -6.24
C LEU A 100 10.91 3.88 -6.26
N LEU A 101 11.38 4.68 -5.29
CA LEU A 101 10.92 6.05 -5.19
C LEU A 101 11.53 6.94 -6.26
N GLY A 102 10.70 7.78 -6.85
CA GLY A 102 11.13 8.72 -7.86
C GLY A 102 11.42 10.10 -7.32
#